data_4bbe6d69dbf3386db83eeebd43560f7b
#
_entry.id   4bbe6d69dbf3386db83eeebd43560f7b
#
_cell.length_a   1.000
_cell.length_b   1.000
_cell.length_c   1.000
_cell.angle_alpha   90.00
_cell.angle_beta   90.00
_cell.angle_gamma   90.00
#
_symmetry.space_group_name_H-M   'P 1'
#
loop_
_entity.id
_entity.type
_entity.pdbx_description
1 polymer ?
#
loop_
_entity_poly.entity_id
_entity_poly.type
_entity_poly.pdbx_seq_one_letter_code
_entity_poly.pdbx_strand_id
1 'polypeptide(L)'
;ARRIETKPARPKGPMIVCLDTSGSMAGKPEKIAHSLLIKLLEIADRQRRNCFLIAFSVSIHPIDVRKERARLLEFFSKTACGDTDATRMLEATFRLLKEGKEYMNADVLWVSDFKIPHSSPAFMEEIRRCREAGTHFYGLQIGITDNEWAPFFDHIYRVEYTPSQQY
;
A
#
# COMPACT_ATOMS: atom_id res chain seq x y z
N ALA A 1 -19.10 -36.58 12.16
CA ALA A 1 -17.88 -35.92 11.69
C ALA A 1 -18.26 -34.78 10.77
N ARG A 2 -18.06 -33.55 11.22
CA ARG A 2 -18.27 -32.38 10.37
C ARG A 2 -17.18 -32.34 9.31
N ARG A 3 -17.56 -32.58 8.09
CA ARG A 3 -16.72 -32.28 6.96
C ARG A 3 -16.71 -30.75 6.79
N ILE A 4 -15.61 -30.15 7.10
CA ILE A 4 -15.36 -28.78 6.67
C ILE A 4 -15.03 -28.85 5.19
N GLU A 5 -15.99 -28.52 4.33
CA GLU A 5 -15.70 -28.32 2.94
C GLU A 5 -14.85 -27.05 2.82
N THR A 6 -13.55 -27.23 2.74
CA THR A 6 -12.69 -26.17 2.24
C THR A 6 -12.96 -26.04 0.75
N LYS A 7 -13.75 -25.05 0.38
CA LYS A 7 -13.74 -24.60 -1.02
C LYS A 7 -12.29 -24.32 -1.39
N PRO A 8 -11.78 -24.84 -2.52
CA PRO A 8 -10.46 -24.47 -2.95
C PRO A 8 -10.41 -22.94 -2.97
N ALA A 9 -9.55 -22.37 -2.15
CA ALA A 9 -9.34 -20.94 -2.11
C ALA A 9 -9.01 -20.48 -3.53
N ARG A 10 -9.76 -19.50 -4.05
CA ARG A 10 -9.40 -18.86 -5.29
C ARG A 10 -7.94 -18.41 -5.16
N PRO A 11 -7.08 -18.66 -6.18
CA PRO A 11 -5.74 -18.14 -6.13
C PRO A 11 -5.83 -16.65 -5.86
N LYS A 12 -5.20 -16.19 -4.79
CA LYS A 12 -5.14 -14.78 -4.46
C LYS A 12 -4.37 -14.05 -5.55
N GLY A 13 -4.92 -12.94 -5.99
CA GLY A 13 -4.31 -12.11 -7.00
C GLY A 13 -3.02 -11.42 -6.54
N PRO A 14 -2.37 -10.69 -7.43
CA PRO A 14 -1.19 -9.92 -7.08
C PRO A 14 -1.49 -8.80 -6.10
N MET A 15 -0.45 -8.20 -5.54
CA MET A 15 -0.53 -7.10 -4.58
C MET A 15 0.17 -5.87 -5.14
N ILE A 16 -0.46 -4.71 -4.98
CA ILE A 16 0.18 -3.41 -5.19
C ILE A 16 0.26 -2.74 -3.83
N VAL A 17 1.47 -2.51 -3.34
CA VAL A 17 1.70 -1.86 -2.04
C VAL A 17 2.17 -0.44 -2.28
N CYS A 18 1.39 0.53 -1.80
CA CYS A 18 1.72 1.95 -1.87
C CYS A 18 2.22 2.38 -0.50
N LEU A 19 3.51 2.68 -0.39
CA LEU A 19 4.14 3.02 0.87
C LEU A 19 4.49 4.50 0.93
N ASP A 20 3.93 5.19 1.90
CA ASP A 20 4.20 6.60 2.16
C ASP A 20 5.61 6.79 2.73
N THR A 21 6.41 7.57 2.02
CA THR A 21 7.79 7.93 2.41
C THR A 21 7.96 9.42 2.63
N SER A 22 6.87 10.14 2.89
CA SER A 22 6.92 11.57 3.18
C SER A 22 7.53 11.86 4.55
N GLY A 23 7.87 13.13 4.79
CA GLY A 23 8.53 13.58 6.01
C GLY A 23 7.77 13.28 7.29
N SER A 24 6.43 13.27 7.27
CA SER A 24 5.61 12.92 8.44
C SER A 24 5.80 11.46 8.88
N MET A 25 6.30 10.62 7.99
CA MET A 25 6.61 9.22 8.26
C MET A 25 7.99 9.02 8.88
N ALA A 26 8.83 10.05 8.95
CA ALA A 26 10.19 9.91 9.49
C ALA A 26 10.20 9.43 10.94
N GLY A 27 11.19 8.64 11.30
CA GLY A 27 11.35 8.11 12.65
C GLY A 27 10.55 6.83 12.88
N LYS A 28 9.79 6.79 13.98
CA LYS A 28 9.05 5.58 14.40
C LYS A 28 8.00 5.11 13.38
N PRO A 29 7.19 5.98 12.76
CA PRO A 29 6.26 5.54 11.72
C PRO A 29 6.95 4.81 10.55
N GLU A 30 8.09 5.30 10.11
CA GLU A 30 8.87 4.67 9.03
C GLU A 30 9.35 3.27 9.43
N LYS A 31 9.83 3.10 10.66
CA LYS A 31 10.26 1.79 11.16
C LYS A 31 9.09 0.80 11.19
N ILE A 32 7.93 1.25 11.62
CA ILE A 32 6.71 0.44 11.63
C ILE A 32 6.31 0.10 10.19
N ALA A 33 6.32 1.07 9.29
CA ALA A 33 5.99 0.87 7.88
C ALA A 33 6.92 -0.15 7.23
N HIS A 34 8.23 -0.07 7.47
CA HIS A 34 9.19 -1.03 6.96
C HIS A 34 8.95 -2.44 7.49
N SER A 35 8.62 -2.56 8.79
CA SER A 35 8.27 -3.86 9.39
C SER A 35 7.00 -4.45 8.77
N LEU A 36 5.99 -3.63 8.55
CA LEU A 36 4.76 -4.05 7.87
C LEU A 36 5.02 -4.47 6.43
N LEU A 37 5.85 -3.72 5.71
CA LEU A 37 6.23 -4.05 4.34
C LEU A 37 6.93 -5.40 4.28
N ILE A 38 7.88 -5.65 5.17
CA ILE A 38 8.58 -6.95 5.24
C ILE A 38 7.57 -8.08 5.45
N LYS A 39 6.60 -7.90 6.34
CA LYS A 39 5.53 -8.89 6.57
C LYS A 39 4.68 -9.12 5.34
N LEU A 40 4.30 -8.04 4.64
CA LEU A 40 3.52 -8.15 3.39
C LEU A 40 4.31 -8.89 2.31
N LEU A 41 5.61 -8.62 2.19
CA LEU A 41 6.48 -9.30 1.23
C LEU A 41 6.62 -10.79 1.56
N GLU A 42 6.74 -11.14 2.84
CA GLU A 42 6.76 -12.54 3.29
C GLU A 42 5.44 -13.26 2.94
N ILE A 43 4.31 -12.59 3.17
CA ILE A 43 2.99 -13.14 2.83
C ILE A 43 2.86 -13.34 1.32
N ALA A 44 3.26 -12.35 0.54
CA ALA A 44 3.20 -12.41 -0.92
C ALA A 44 4.05 -13.59 -1.45
N ASP A 45 5.25 -13.76 -0.93
CA ASP A 45 6.14 -14.86 -1.30
C ASP A 45 5.54 -16.21 -0.94
N ARG A 46 5.05 -16.35 0.29
CA ARG A 46 4.42 -17.58 0.78
C ARG A 46 3.18 -17.96 -0.05
N GLN A 47 2.40 -16.98 -0.44
CA GLN A 47 1.17 -17.16 -1.24
C GLN A 47 1.44 -17.17 -2.75
N ARG A 48 2.70 -17.05 -3.16
CA ARG A 48 3.12 -16.96 -4.57
C ARG A 48 2.40 -15.84 -5.34
N ARG A 49 2.21 -14.71 -4.67
CA ARG A 49 1.61 -13.51 -5.25
C ARG A 49 2.70 -12.59 -5.77
N ASN A 50 2.52 -12.08 -6.97
CA ASN A 50 3.36 -10.99 -7.44
C ASN A 50 3.10 -9.75 -6.60
N CYS A 51 4.14 -8.99 -6.30
CA CYS A 51 4.03 -7.78 -5.52
C CYS A 51 4.74 -6.63 -6.22
N PHE A 52 4.05 -5.51 -6.33
CA PHE A 52 4.60 -4.27 -6.87
C PHE A 52 4.58 -3.21 -5.78
N LEU A 53 5.74 -2.66 -5.46
CA LEU A 53 5.87 -1.60 -4.46
C LEU A 53 5.94 -0.25 -5.15
N ILE A 54 5.09 0.68 -4.73
CA ILE A 54 5.16 2.08 -5.13
C ILE A 54 5.43 2.90 -3.88
N ALA A 55 6.69 3.22 -3.64
CA ALA A 55 7.06 4.16 -2.59
C ALA A 55 6.76 5.57 -3.09
N PHE A 56 6.12 6.40 -2.28
CA PHE A 56 5.68 7.72 -2.73
C PHE A 56 5.83 8.81 -1.67
N SER A 57 6.14 9.98 -2.15
CA SER A 57 6.02 11.25 -1.44
C SER A 57 5.33 12.22 -2.42
N VAL A 58 5.99 13.23 -2.95
CA VAL A 58 5.51 13.97 -4.14
C VAL A 58 5.94 13.27 -5.43
N SER A 59 6.99 12.48 -5.36
CA SER A 59 7.48 11.61 -6.45
C SER A 59 7.19 10.15 -6.11
N ILE A 60 7.45 9.26 -7.06
CA ILE A 60 7.28 7.82 -6.86
C ILE A 60 8.56 7.06 -7.15
N HIS A 61 8.72 5.94 -6.47
CA HIS A 61 9.76 4.95 -6.72
C HIS A 61 9.09 3.59 -6.92
N PRO A 62 8.72 3.24 -8.18
CA PRO A 62 8.07 1.96 -8.44
C PRO A 62 9.10 0.84 -8.48
N ILE A 63 8.80 -0.26 -7.81
CA ILE A 63 9.68 -1.43 -7.72
C ILE A 63 8.86 -2.70 -7.91
N ASP A 64 9.18 -3.44 -8.98
CA ASP A 64 8.70 -4.82 -9.10
C ASP A 64 9.54 -5.69 -8.16
N VAL A 65 8.92 -6.17 -7.09
CA VAL A 65 9.64 -6.85 -6.01
C VAL A 65 10.38 -8.10 -6.47
N ARG A 66 9.80 -8.85 -7.40
CA ARG A 66 10.43 -10.08 -7.92
C ARG A 66 11.60 -9.78 -8.84
N LYS A 67 11.44 -8.78 -9.71
CA LYS A 67 12.40 -8.49 -10.78
C LYS A 67 13.52 -7.56 -10.34
N GLU A 68 13.28 -6.77 -9.29
CA GLU A 68 14.15 -5.66 -8.91
C GLU A 68 14.59 -5.70 -7.44
N ARG A 69 15.07 -6.85 -6.97
CA ARG A 69 15.49 -7.03 -5.58
C ARG A 69 16.54 -6.04 -5.10
N ALA A 70 17.48 -5.68 -5.96
CA ALA A 70 18.52 -4.71 -5.62
C ALA A 70 17.93 -3.33 -5.32
N ARG A 71 16.92 -2.91 -6.08
CA ARG A 71 16.20 -1.65 -5.83
C ARG A 71 15.43 -1.68 -4.52
N LEU A 72 14.86 -2.83 -4.18
CA LEU A 72 14.16 -3.01 -2.90
C LEU A 72 15.11 -2.85 -1.72
N LEU A 73 16.31 -3.45 -1.77
CA LEU A 73 17.32 -3.30 -0.74
C LEU A 73 17.77 -1.83 -0.62
N GLU A 74 17.99 -1.17 -1.73
CA GLU A 74 18.33 0.25 -1.76
C GLU A 74 17.23 1.11 -1.14
N PHE A 75 15.97 0.78 -1.39
CA PHE A 75 14.82 1.46 -0.79
C PHE A 75 14.88 1.44 0.74
N PHE A 76 15.18 0.30 1.35
CA PHE A 76 15.24 0.19 2.81
C PHE A 76 16.36 1.03 3.44
N SER A 77 17.35 1.46 2.67
CA SER A 77 18.42 2.33 3.16
C SER A 77 18.09 3.82 3.13
N LYS A 78 16.97 4.21 2.50
CA LYS A 78 16.56 5.61 2.38
C LYS A 78 15.70 6.04 3.56
N THR A 79 15.78 7.32 3.91
CA THR A 79 15.00 7.94 4.97
C THR A 79 13.82 8.70 4.40
N ALA A 80 12.66 8.61 5.06
CA ALA A 80 11.46 9.35 4.68
C ALA A 80 11.71 10.86 4.72
N CYS A 81 11.30 11.56 3.69
CA CYS A 81 11.44 13.01 3.56
C CYS A 81 10.48 13.59 2.52
N GLY A 82 10.29 14.91 2.58
CA GLY A 82 9.50 15.65 1.61
C GLY A 82 8.01 15.70 1.92
N ASP A 83 7.30 16.38 1.05
CA ASP A 83 5.85 16.53 1.13
C ASP A 83 5.13 15.30 0.59
N THR A 84 3.82 15.27 0.75
CA THR A 84 3.00 14.12 0.33
C THR A 84 1.97 14.55 -0.72
N ASP A 85 1.96 13.84 -1.84
CA ASP A 85 0.93 13.95 -2.86
C ASP A 85 0.69 12.57 -3.46
N ALA A 86 -0.55 12.10 -3.42
CA ALA A 86 -0.90 10.77 -3.91
C ALA A 86 -1.09 10.70 -5.43
N THR A 87 -1.06 11.82 -6.14
CA THR A 87 -1.43 11.88 -7.56
C THR A 87 -0.62 10.93 -8.44
N ARG A 88 0.70 11.01 -8.38
CA ARG A 88 1.58 10.15 -9.20
C ARG A 88 1.48 8.68 -8.81
N MET A 89 1.33 8.41 -7.53
CA MET A 89 1.13 7.04 -7.03
C MET A 89 -0.19 6.47 -7.55
N LEU A 90 -1.26 7.26 -7.53
CA LEU A 90 -2.57 6.84 -8.06
C LEU A 90 -2.50 6.60 -9.57
N GLU A 91 -1.85 7.48 -10.33
CA GLU A 91 -1.65 7.27 -11.76
C GLU A 91 -0.96 5.93 -12.05
N ALA A 92 0.12 5.65 -11.32
CA ALA A 92 0.86 4.39 -11.46
C ALA A 92 0.01 3.18 -11.07
N THR A 93 -0.75 3.29 -9.98
CA THR A 93 -1.67 2.23 -9.53
C THR A 93 -2.74 1.94 -10.58
N PHE A 94 -3.40 2.97 -11.09
CA PHE A 94 -4.43 2.80 -12.12
C PHE A 94 -3.87 2.19 -13.39
N ARG A 95 -2.67 2.59 -13.80
CA ARG A 95 -1.99 2.02 -14.96
C ARG A 95 -1.74 0.52 -14.76
N LEU A 96 -1.23 0.12 -13.62
CA LEU A 96 -1.01 -1.31 -13.31
C LEU A 96 -2.33 -2.09 -13.34
N LEU A 97 -3.39 -1.54 -12.77
CA LEU A 97 -4.69 -2.20 -12.73
C LEU A 97 -5.34 -2.34 -14.11
N LYS A 98 -5.11 -1.42 -15.03
CA LYS A 98 -5.76 -1.39 -16.34
C LYS A 98 -4.93 -2.00 -17.47
N GLU A 99 -3.63 -1.73 -17.48
CA GLU A 99 -2.75 -2.07 -18.60
C GLU A 99 -1.89 -3.31 -18.32
N GLY A 100 -1.60 -3.58 -17.06
CA GLY A 100 -0.76 -4.70 -16.68
C GLY A 100 -1.56 -5.98 -16.53
N LYS A 101 -1.44 -6.91 -17.48
CA LYS A 101 -2.10 -8.23 -17.37
C LYS A 101 -1.78 -8.93 -16.06
N GLU A 102 -0.59 -8.70 -15.50
CA GLU A 102 -0.15 -9.29 -14.25
C GLU A 102 -0.87 -8.73 -13.02
N TYR A 103 -1.39 -7.49 -13.10
CA TYR A 103 -1.94 -6.77 -11.94
C TYR A 103 -3.42 -6.40 -12.06
N MET A 104 -4.14 -6.92 -13.05
CA MET A 104 -5.56 -6.59 -13.28
C MET A 104 -6.49 -6.89 -12.11
N ASN A 105 -6.18 -7.91 -11.33
CA ASN A 105 -6.98 -8.32 -10.17
C ASN A 105 -6.21 -8.12 -8.86
N ALA A 106 -5.32 -7.15 -8.83
CA ALA A 106 -4.50 -6.88 -7.66
C ALA A 106 -5.32 -6.32 -6.49
N ASP A 107 -4.93 -6.70 -5.28
CA ASP A 107 -5.30 -5.96 -4.08
C ASP A 107 -4.36 -4.77 -3.93
N VAL A 108 -4.91 -3.61 -3.60
CA VAL A 108 -4.14 -2.38 -3.37
C VAL A 108 -4.08 -2.11 -1.87
N LEU A 109 -2.87 -2.00 -1.34
CA LEU A 109 -2.63 -1.75 0.07
C LEU A 109 -1.83 -0.46 0.24
N TRP A 110 -2.36 0.48 1.03
CA TRP A 110 -1.64 1.71 1.36
C TRP A 110 -1.11 1.61 2.78
N VAL A 111 0.17 1.88 2.96
CA VAL A 111 0.82 1.96 4.26
C VAL A 111 1.23 3.40 4.48
N SER A 112 0.58 4.08 5.43
CA SER A 112 0.73 5.53 5.61
C SER A 112 0.16 5.98 6.95
N ASP A 113 0.54 7.18 7.39
CA ASP A 113 -0.18 7.90 8.45
C ASP A 113 -1.47 8.55 7.93
N PHE A 114 -1.71 8.49 6.63
CA PHE A 114 -2.86 9.08 5.91
C PHE A 114 -2.99 10.60 6.04
N LYS A 115 -1.94 11.27 6.42
CA LYS A 115 -1.86 12.73 6.34
C LYS A 115 -1.58 13.16 4.90
N ILE A 116 -2.48 12.79 4.01
CA ILE A 116 -2.36 12.98 2.57
C ILE A 116 -3.55 13.80 2.09
N PRO A 117 -3.34 14.92 1.40
CA PRO A 117 -4.46 15.66 0.79
C PRO A 117 -5.16 14.79 -0.26
N HIS A 118 -6.48 14.93 -0.38
CA HIS A 118 -7.21 14.30 -1.47
C HIS A 118 -6.66 14.76 -2.83
N SER A 119 -6.58 13.84 -3.75
CA SER A 119 -6.25 14.14 -5.14
C SER A 119 -7.45 14.79 -5.84
N SER A 120 -7.33 15.13 -7.11
CA SER A 120 -8.42 15.75 -7.89
C SER A 120 -9.69 14.89 -7.87
N PRO A 121 -10.88 15.48 -8.04
CA PRO A 121 -12.12 14.72 -8.09
C PRO A 121 -12.13 13.58 -9.12
N ALA A 122 -11.41 13.75 -10.23
CA ALA A 122 -11.28 12.72 -11.25
C ALA A 122 -10.55 11.47 -10.72
N PHE A 123 -9.49 11.66 -9.93
CA PHE A 123 -8.76 10.56 -9.29
C PHE A 123 -9.59 9.87 -8.23
N MET A 124 -10.30 10.64 -7.41
CA MET A 124 -11.17 10.08 -6.38
C MET A 124 -12.29 9.23 -7.00
N GLU A 125 -12.88 9.70 -8.09
CA GLU A 125 -13.89 8.97 -8.85
C GLU A 125 -13.32 7.69 -9.46
N GLU A 126 -12.07 7.72 -9.92
CA GLU A 126 -11.43 6.53 -10.48
C GLU A 126 -11.20 5.44 -9.43
N ILE A 127 -10.87 5.82 -8.18
CA ILE A 127 -10.81 4.85 -7.08
C ILE A 127 -12.15 4.16 -6.93
N ARG A 128 -13.24 4.93 -6.93
CA ARG A 128 -14.60 4.38 -6.82
C ARG A 128 -14.91 3.40 -7.95
N ARG A 129 -14.54 3.74 -9.18
CA ARG A 129 -14.75 2.87 -10.34
C ARG A 129 -13.96 1.58 -10.25
N CYS A 130 -12.71 1.64 -9.80
CA CYS A 130 -11.89 0.45 -9.58
C CYS A 130 -12.53 -0.47 -8.55
N ARG A 131 -13.06 0.09 -7.45
CA ARG A 131 -13.74 -0.70 -6.42
C ARG A 131 -15.02 -1.34 -6.96
N GLU A 132 -15.81 -0.62 -7.73
CA GLU A 132 -17.02 -1.16 -8.37
C GLU A 132 -16.68 -2.30 -9.35
N ALA A 133 -15.52 -2.22 -9.99
CA ALA A 133 -15.03 -3.27 -10.88
C ALA A 133 -14.42 -4.47 -10.14
N GLY A 134 -14.37 -4.43 -8.81
CA GLY A 134 -13.92 -5.54 -7.97
C GLY A 134 -12.51 -5.41 -7.39
N THR A 135 -11.84 -4.28 -7.60
CA THR A 135 -10.54 -4.01 -6.96
C THR A 135 -10.76 -3.69 -5.49
N HIS A 136 -10.02 -4.34 -4.60
CA HIS A 136 -10.05 -4.05 -3.17
C HIS A 136 -8.93 -3.09 -2.79
N PHE A 137 -9.29 -2.06 -2.02
CA PHE A 137 -8.36 -1.08 -1.46
C PHE A 137 -8.33 -1.23 0.05
N TYR A 138 -7.17 -1.55 0.60
CA TYR A 138 -6.94 -1.69 2.03
C TYR A 138 -5.93 -0.67 2.51
N GLY A 139 -6.17 -0.11 3.68
CA GLY A 139 -5.24 0.81 4.33
C GLY A 139 -4.63 0.19 5.59
N LEU A 140 -3.33 0.39 5.76
CA LEU A 140 -2.61 0.14 7.01
C LEU A 140 -2.22 1.52 7.54
N GLN A 141 -3.05 2.05 8.42
CA GLN A 141 -2.85 3.38 8.99
C GLN A 141 -1.94 3.32 10.20
N ILE A 142 -0.83 4.04 10.12
CA ILE A 142 0.11 4.18 11.23
C ILE A 142 -0.26 5.43 12.02
N GLY A 143 -0.74 5.23 13.24
CA GLY A 143 -1.20 6.30 14.12
C GLY A 143 -2.72 6.38 14.21
N ILE A 144 -3.20 7.38 14.94
CA ILE A 144 -4.61 7.54 15.31
C ILE A 144 -5.27 8.77 14.69
N THR A 145 -4.62 9.40 13.72
CA THR A 145 -5.14 10.60 13.05
C THR A 145 -6.44 10.27 12.31
N ASP A 146 -7.38 11.22 12.28
CA ASP A 146 -8.58 11.09 11.47
C ASP A 146 -8.19 10.86 10.00
N ASN A 147 -8.88 9.92 9.37
CA ASN A 147 -8.55 9.50 8.02
C ASN A 147 -9.65 9.88 7.04
N GLU A 148 -9.45 10.98 6.32
CA GLU A 148 -10.39 11.45 5.30
C GLU A 148 -10.46 10.55 4.06
N TRP A 149 -9.47 9.66 3.89
CA TRP A 149 -9.46 8.67 2.82
C TRP A 149 -10.30 7.43 3.12
N ALA A 150 -10.70 7.23 4.39
CA ALA A 150 -11.39 6.01 4.80
C ALA A 150 -12.60 5.64 3.92
N PRO A 151 -13.45 6.58 3.44
CA PRO A 151 -14.60 6.23 2.58
C PRO A 151 -14.20 5.60 1.23
N PHE A 152 -12.95 5.78 0.81
CA PHE A 152 -12.44 5.25 -0.47
C PHE A 152 -11.82 3.86 -0.33
N PHE A 153 -11.76 3.34 0.88
CA PHE A 153 -11.15 2.04 1.20
C PHE A 153 -12.20 1.03 1.63
N ASP A 154 -11.98 -0.23 1.31
CA ASP A 154 -12.83 -1.32 1.79
C ASP A 154 -12.64 -1.55 3.27
N HIS A 155 -11.41 -1.40 3.75
CA HIS A 155 -11.08 -1.49 5.18
C HIS A 155 -9.79 -0.74 5.49
N ILE A 156 -9.77 -0.13 6.69
CA ILE A 156 -8.59 0.52 7.24
C ILE A 156 -8.20 -0.21 8.52
N TYR A 157 -7.01 -0.79 8.53
CA TYR A 157 -6.39 -1.39 9.72
C TYR A 157 -5.52 -0.33 10.38
N ARG A 158 -5.72 -0.10 11.66
CA ARG A 158 -4.95 0.90 12.41
C ARG A 158 -3.84 0.23 13.21
N VAL A 159 -2.65 0.77 13.10
CA VAL A 159 -1.50 0.39 13.92
C VAL A 159 -1.20 1.57 14.85
N GLU A 160 -1.54 1.41 16.11
CA GLU A 160 -1.26 2.41 17.12
C GLU A 160 0.16 2.26 17.66
N TYR A 161 0.78 3.36 17.99
CA TYR A 161 2.08 3.37 18.64
C TYR A 161 2.16 4.53 19.61
N THR A 162 2.93 4.33 20.68
CA THR A 162 3.21 5.39 21.64
C THR A 162 4.40 6.19 21.13
N PRO A 163 4.28 7.53 20.94
CA PRO A 163 5.43 8.36 20.64
C PRO A 163 6.47 8.12 21.73
N SER A 164 7.74 7.83 21.32
CA SER A 164 8.81 7.68 22.30
C SER A 164 8.98 9.02 23.02
N GLN A 165 8.85 8.98 24.34
CA GLN A 165 9.21 10.13 25.17
C GLN A 165 10.70 10.36 24.98
N GLN A 166 11.05 11.50 24.40
CA GLN A 166 12.44 11.96 24.38
C GLN A 166 12.71 12.56 25.75
N TYR A 167 13.60 11.94 26.47
CA TYR A 167 14.16 12.53 27.66
C TYR A 167 15.33 13.42 27.27
#